data_23b697301bfadb1b7e397f7cd33042a0
#
_entry.id   23b697301bfadb1b7e397f7cd33042a0
#
_cell.length_a   1.000
_cell.length_b   1.000
_cell.length_c   1.000
_cell.angle_alpha   90.00
_cell.angle_beta   90.00
_cell.angle_gamma   90.00
#
_symmetry.space_group_name_H-M   'P 1'
#
loop_
_entity.id
_entity.type
_entity.pdbx_description
1 polymer ?
#
loop_
_entity_poly.entity_id
_entity_poly.type
_entity_poly.pdbx_seq_one_letter_code
_entity_poly.pdbx_strand_id
1 'polypeptide(L)'
;MAKKILIIDNDRDFVEATTMLLESKGFEIYYAYGGEEGVAKAIAEKPEIILLDVMMSYAAEGFDVARKLNDLEDTKGISLVLITGIRKEMNLPFGFAPDANMLPVKAVLEKPVKPQILLKVIEDNIGS
;
A
#
# COMPACT_ATOMS: atom_id res chain seq x y z
N MET A 1 16.58 -10.31 10.48
CA MET A 1 15.74 -10.78 9.37
C MET A 1 15.14 -9.59 8.65
N ALA A 2 15.03 -9.68 7.35
CA ALA A 2 14.48 -8.60 6.55
C ALA A 2 12.99 -8.43 6.82
N LYS A 3 12.55 -7.19 6.88
CA LYS A 3 11.12 -6.87 6.99
C LYS A 3 10.48 -7.06 5.62
N LYS A 4 9.27 -7.59 5.60
CA LYS A 4 8.54 -7.84 4.36
C LYS A 4 7.61 -6.69 4.03
N ILE A 5 7.64 -6.27 2.78
CA ILE A 5 6.76 -5.21 2.26
C ILE A 5 6.05 -5.76 1.04
N LEU A 6 4.73 -5.58 0.99
CA LEU A 6 3.94 -5.96 -0.18
C LEU A 6 3.48 -4.70 -0.90
N ILE A 7 3.68 -4.68 -2.22
CA ILE A 7 3.22 -3.58 -3.07
C ILE A 7 2.08 -4.10 -3.93
N ILE A 8 0.91 -3.47 -3.83
CA ILE A 8 -0.26 -3.83 -4.64
C ILE A 8 -0.57 -2.64 -5.54
N ASP A 9 -0.20 -2.74 -6.82
CA ASP A 9 -0.30 -1.64 -7.77
C ASP A 9 -0.19 -2.21 -9.18
N ASN A 10 -1.07 -1.77 -10.09
CA ASN A 10 -1.01 -2.26 -11.46
C ASN A 10 -0.05 -1.46 -12.35
N ASP A 11 0.58 -0.44 -11.81
CA ASP A 11 1.60 0.34 -12.53
C ASP A 11 2.94 -0.37 -12.39
N ARG A 12 3.31 -1.15 -13.41
CA ARG A 12 4.51 -1.97 -13.37
C ARG A 12 5.79 -1.15 -13.19
N ASP A 13 5.86 0.03 -13.79
CA ASP A 13 7.03 0.89 -13.65
C ASP A 13 7.19 1.36 -12.21
N PHE A 14 6.08 1.73 -11.56
CA PHE A 14 6.12 2.12 -10.16
C PHE A 14 6.55 0.96 -9.27
N VAL A 15 5.99 -0.23 -9.52
CA VAL A 15 6.33 -1.42 -8.73
C VAL A 15 7.82 -1.74 -8.87
N GLU A 16 8.33 -1.71 -10.11
CA GLU A 16 9.73 -2.04 -10.35
C GLU A 16 10.67 -1.04 -9.67
N ALA A 17 10.42 0.25 -9.86
CA ALA A 17 11.27 1.29 -9.27
C ALA A 17 11.22 1.24 -7.75
N THR A 18 10.03 1.04 -7.18
CA THR A 18 9.87 0.99 -5.74
C THR A 18 10.54 -0.26 -5.15
N THR A 19 10.40 -1.39 -5.85
CA THR A 19 11.05 -2.63 -5.42
C THR A 19 12.57 -2.46 -5.37
N MET A 20 13.15 -1.88 -6.42
CA MET A 20 14.59 -1.66 -6.46
C MET A 20 15.05 -0.76 -5.30
N LEU A 21 14.32 0.32 -5.06
CA LEU A 21 14.67 1.21 -3.97
C LEU A 21 14.64 0.50 -2.62
N LEU A 22 13.56 -0.20 -2.34
CA LEU A 22 13.37 -0.80 -1.02
C LEU A 22 14.28 -2.00 -0.81
N GLU A 23 14.53 -2.79 -1.85
CA GLU A 23 15.50 -3.88 -1.74
C GLU A 23 16.90 -3.35 -1.44
N SER A 24 17.25 -2.19 -1.99
CA SER A 24 18.55 -1.58 -1.71
C SER A 24 18.69 -1.16 -0.24
N LYS A 25 17.57 -1.03 0.46
CA LYS A 25 17.56 -0.69 1.88
C LYS A 25 17.42 -1.91 2.79
N GLY A 26 17.43 -3.11 2.22
CA GLY A 26 17.41 -4.34 3.00
C GLY A 26 16.04 -4.94 3.23
N PHE A 27 14.99 -4.40 2.60
CA PHE A 27 13.64 -4.96 2.73
C PHE A 27 13.44 -6.13 1.77
N GLU A 28 12.59 -7.06 2.17
CA GLU A 28 12.17 -8.17 1.32
C GLU A 28 10.85 -7.78 0.68
N ILE A 29 10.80 -7.72 -0.66
CA ILE A 29 9.67 -7.14 -1.38
C ILE A 29 8.86 -8.22 -2.10
N TYR A 30 7.55 -8.14 -1.93
CA TYR A 30 6.57 -8.90 -2.69
C TYR A 30 5.69 -7.91 -3.42
N TYR A 31 5.07 -8.33 -4.54
CA TYR A 31 4.19 -7.42 -5.26
C TYR A 31 3.06 -8.19 -5.91
N ALA A 32 1.98 -7.46 -6.21
CA ALA A 32 0.83 -7.95 -6.94
C ALA A 32 0.31 -6.82 -7.81
N TYR A 33 -0.24 -7.18 -8.96
CA TYR A 33 -0.73 -6.18 -9.91
C TYR A 33 -2.25 -5.98 -9.85
N GLY A 34 -2.93 -6.62 -8.92
CA GLY A 34 -4.36 -6.47 -8.74
C GLY A 34 -4.79 -6.78 -7.33
N GLY A 35 -6.03 -6.40 -7.01
CA GLY A 35 -6.55 -6.52 -5.65
C GLY A 35 -6.67 -7.96 -5.15
N GLU A 36 -7.21 -8.86 -5.97
CA GLU A 36 -7.37 -10.26 -5.56
C GLU A 36 -6.02 -10.93 -5.32
N GLU A 37 -5.09 -10.73 -6.25
CA GLU A 37 -3.73 -11.25 -6.11
C GLU A 37 -3.06 -10.65 -4.88
N GLY A 38 -3.29 -9.36 -4.65
CA GLY A 38 -2.71 -8.67 -3.50
C GLY A 38 -3.20 -9.22 -2.17
N VAL A 39 -4.49 -9.47 -2.06
CA VAL A 39 -5.05 -10.06 -0.83
C VAL A 39 -4.47 -11.45 -0.60
N ALA A 40 -4.40 -12.27 -1.66
CA ALA A 40 -3.83 -13.62 -1.54
C ALA A 40 -2.35 -13.57 -1.10
N LYS A 41 -1.58 -12.63 -1.65
CA LYS A 41 -0.18 -12.45 -1.25
C LYS A 41 -0.07 -12.01 0.21
N ALA A 42 -0.94 -11.11 0.64
CA ALA A 42 -0.91 -10.63 2.02
C ALA A 42 -1.17 -11.77 3.00
N ILE A 43 -2.10 -12.64 2.67
CA ILE A 43 -2.40 -13.81 3.51
C ILE A 43 -1.21 -14.77 3.54
N ALA A 44 -0.62 -15.02 2.37
CA ALA A 44 0.47 -16.01 2.24
C ALA A 44 1.76 -15.51 2.87
N GLU A 45 2.13 -14.25 2.65
CA GLU A 45 3.44 -13.74 3.06
C GLU A 45 3.43 -12.98 4.38
N LYS A 46 2.28 -12.49 4.82
CA LYS A 46 2.13 -11.74 6.07
C LYS A 46 3.15 -10.61 6.22
N PRO A 47 3.14 -9.64 5.26
CA PRO A 47 4.10 -8.54 5.32
C PRO A 47 3.83 -7.63 6.52
N GLU A 48 4.83 -6.86 6.92
CA GLU A 48 4.68 -5.87 7.98
C GLU A 48 3.91 -4.64 7.50
N ILE A 49 4.02 -4.32 6.21
CA ILE A 49 3.36 -3.14 5.65
C ILE A 49 2.94 -3.44 4.21
N ILE A 50 1.82 -2.85 3.80
CA ILE A 50 1.32 -2.95 2.43
C ILE A 50 1.23 -1.55 1.84
N LEU A 51 1.86 -1.37 0.66
CA LEU A 51 1.71 -0.14 -0.13
C LEU A 51 0.64 -0.46 -1.17
N LEU A 52 -0.47 0.25 -1.12
CA LEU A 52 -1.67 -0.10 -1.87
C LEU A 52 -2.14 1.05 -2.75
N ASP A 53 -2.18 0.82 -4.06
CA ASP A 53 -2.69 1.80 -5.01
C ASP A 53 -4.20 1.91 -4.89
N VAL A 54 -4.70 3.14 -4.90
CA VAL A 54 -6.13 3.42 -4.81
C VAL A 54 -6.86 3.03 -6.08
N MET A 55 -6.26 3.32 -7.24
CA MET A 55 -6.92 3.09 -8.53
C MET A 55 -6.16 2.04 -9.33
N MET A 56 -6.78 0.87 -9.47
CA MET A 56 -6.22 -0.20 -10.30
C MET A 56 -7.14 -0.50 -11.46
N SER A 57 -7.96 -1.55 -11.39
CA SER A 57 -8.86 -1.92 -12.48
C SER A 57 -10.05 -0.98 -12.57
N TYR A 58 -10.47 -0.41 -11.45
CA TYR A 58 -11.57 0.55 -11.41
C TYR A 58 -11.27 1.60 -10.35
N ALA A 59 -11.98 2.73 -10.44
CA ALA A 59 -11.77 3.82 -9.50
C ALA A 59 -12.04 3.35 -8.07
N ALA A 60 -11.12 3.67 -7.18
CA ALA A 60 -11.23 3.36 -5.75
C ALA A 60 -11.16 1.86 -5.41
N GLU A 61 -10.64 1.04 -6.31
CA GLU A 61 -10.43 -0.39 -6.01
C GLU A 61 -9.59 -0.55 -4.75
N GLY A 62 -8.59 0.31 -4.56
CA GLY A 62 -7.73 0.26 -3.38
C GLY A 62 -8.50 0.43 -2.08
N PHE A 63 -9.57 1.20 -2.08
CA PHE A 63 -10.38 1.35 -0.87
C PHE A 63 -11.09 0.06 -0.51
N ASP A 64 -11.61 -0.65 -1.52
CA ASP A 64 -12.26 -1.95 -1.28
C ASP A 64 -11.26 -2.97 -0.77
N VAL A 65 -10.06 -2.99 -1.34
CA VAL A 65 -8.99 -3.89 -0.90
C VAL A 65 -8.59 -3.57 0.54
N ALA A 66 -8.46 -2.27 0.88
CA ALA A 66 -8.09 -1.86 2.23
C ALA A 66 -9.12 -2.35 3.26
N ARG A 67 -10.41 -2.21 2.94
CA ARG A 67 -11.46 -2.69 3.84
C ARG A 67 -11.39 -4.20 4.00
N LYS A 68 -11.21 -4.92 2.90
CA LYS A 68 -11.12 -6.37 2.94
C LYS A 68 -9.93 -6.84 3.79
N LEU A 69 -8.78 -6.22 3.62
CA LEU A 69 -7.60 -6.55 4.42
C LEU A 69 -7.81 -6.27 5.90
N ASN A 70 -8.53 -5.19 6.21
CA ASN A 70 -8.83 -4.85 7.59
C ASN A 70 -9.84 -5.81 8.24
N ASP A 71 -10.71 -6.42 7.43
CA ASP A 71 -11.74 -7.31 7.94
C ASP A 71 -11.26 -8.75 8.14
N LEU A 72 -10.22 -9.16 7.43
CA LEU A 72 -9.71 -10.53 7.52
C LEU A 72 -8.80 -10.71 8.74
N GLU A 73 -9.00 -11.80 9.47
CA GLU A 73 -8.16 -12.10 10.64
C GLU A 73 -6.68 -12.18 10.29
N ASP A 74 -6.36 -12.76 9.14
CA ASP A 74 -4.97 -12.95 8.74
C ASP A 74 -4.24 -11.66 8.40
N THR A 75 -4.97 -10.59 8.08
CA THR A 75 -4.35 -9.37 7.56
C THR A 75 -4.71 -8.10 8.32
N LYS A 76 -5.67 -8.16 9.24
CA LYS A 76 -6.17 -6.94 9.89
C LYS A 76 -5.13 -6.16 10.71
N GLY A 77 -4.06 -6.82 11.12
CA GLY A 77 -2.99 -6.16 11.88
C GLY A 77 -1.89 -5.56 11.04
N ILE A 78 -1.94 -5.73 9.71
CA ILE A 78 -0.89 -5.23 8.82
C ILE A 78 -1.09 -3.73 8.60
N SER A 79 0.00 -2.96 8.64
CA SER A 79 -0.07 -1.52 8.37
C SER A 79 -0.35 -1.28 6.88
N LEU A 80 -1.34 -0.46 6.58
CA LEU A 80 -1.69 -0.12 5.20
C LEU A 80 -1.30 1.32 4.91
N VAL A 81 -0.65 1.56 3.77
CA VAL A 81 -0.34 2.89 3.27
C VAL A 81 -0.94 2.98 1.87
N LEU A 82 -1.82 3.94 1.66
CA LEU A 82 -2.41 4.16 0.34
C LEU A 82 -1.48 5.00 -0.52
N ILE A 83 -1.36 4.62 -1.77
CA ILE A 83 -0.62 5.38 -2.77
C ILE A 83 -1.61 5.77 -3.85
N THR A 84 -1.65 7.03 -4.23
CA THR A 84 -2.63 7.50 -5.19
C THR A 84 -2.01 8.36 -6.28
N GLY A 85 -2.45 8.15 -7.54
CA GLY A 85 -2.19 9.05 -8.63
C GLY A 85 -3.37 9.95 -8.93
N ILE A 86 -4.37 9.95 -8.06
CA ILE A 86 -5.58 10.73 -8.27
C ILE A 86 -5.29 12.21 -8.14
N ARG A 87 -5.76 12.97 -9.11
CA ARG A 87 -5.61 14.41 -9.12
C ARG A 87 -6.86 15.07 -8.57
N LYS A 88 -6.76 16.37 -8.27
CA LYS A 88 -7.88 17.12 -7.69
C LYS A 88 -9.15 17.03 -8.51
N GLU A 89 -9.04 16.98 -9.82
CA GLU A 89 -10.19 16.92 -10.72
C GLU A 89 -10.94 15.60 -10.65
N MET A 90 -10.43 14.60 -9.97
CA MET A 90 -11.09 13.31 -9.87
C MET A 90 -12.10 13.23 -8.72
N ASN A 91 -12.18 14.24 -7.91
CA ASN A 91 -13.23 14.39 -6.88
C ASN A 91 -13.57 13.10 -6.13
N LEU A 92 -12.64 12.60 -5.36
CA LEU A 92 -12.97 11.49 -4.50
C LEU A 92 -13.95 11.94 -3.42
N PRO A 93 -14.89 11.08 -3.03
CA PRO A 93 -15.91 11.45 -2.06
C PRO A 93 -15.38 11.76 -0.67
N PHE A 94 -14.14 11.40 -0.38
CA PHE A 94 -13.52 11.65 0.91
C PHE A 94 -12.19 12.33 0.70
N GLY A 95 -11.77 13.18 1.60
CA GLY A 95 -10.39 13.63 1.63
C GLY A 95 -9.48 12.42 1.85
N PHE A 96 -8.23 12.53 1.42
CA PHE A 96 -7.28 11.44 1.58
C PHE A 96 -6.59 11.46 2.94
N ALA A 97 -7.29 11.92 3.97
CA ALA A 97 -6.75 11.88 5.32
C ALA A 97 -6.99 10.49 5.91
N PRO A 98 -6.02 9.90 6.58
CA PRO A 98 -6.25 8.66 7.29
C PRO A 98 -7.36 8.84 8.31
N ASP A 99 -8.28 7.89 8.34
CA ASP A 99 -9.41 7.92 9.26
C ASP A 99 -9.68 6.50 9.74
N ALA A 100 -9.45 6.25 11.02
CA ALA A 100 -9.58 4.92 11.60
C ALA A 100 -11.00 4.36 11.48
N ASN A 101 -12.00 5.22 11.32
CA ASN A 101 -13.39 4.79 11.22
C ASN A 101 -13.81 4.52 9.78
N MET A 102 -13.18 5.21 8.82
CA MET A 102 -13.56 5.13 7.41
C MET A 102 -12.54 4.37 6.57
N LEU A 103 -11.26 4.66 6.76
CA LEU A 103 -10.18 4.00 6.04
C LEU A 103 -9.11 3.59 7.04
N PRO A 104 -8.93 2.29 7.25
CA PRO A 104 -7.96 1.82 8.24
C PRO A 104 -6.54 1.85 7.68
N VAL A 105 -6.07 3.04 7.33
CA VAL A 105 -4.75 3.22 6.74
C VAL A 105 -3.89 4.13 7.61
N LYS A 106 -2.58 3.93 7.55
CA LYS A 106 -1.62 4.69 8.35
C LYS A 106 -1.18 5.98 7.68
N ALA A 107 -1.22 6.03 6.36
CA ALA A 107 -0.81 7.21 5.60
C ALA A 107 -1.37 7.14 4.19
N VAL A 108 -1.40 8.28 3.53
CA VAL A 108 -1.78 8.39 2.12
C VAL A 108 -0.68 9.18 1.43
N LEU A 109 -0.11 8.61 0.38
CA LEU A 109 0.95 9.25 -0.40
C LEU A 109 0.49 9.45 -1.82
N GLU A 110 0.92 10.55 -2.44
CA GLU A 110 0.54 10.89 -3.80
C GLU A 110 1.71 10.65 -4.75
N LYS A 111 1.43 10.05 -5.90
CA LYS A 111 2.43 9.86 -6.95
C LYS A 111 2.72 11.19 -7.65
N PRO A 112 3.95 11.45 -8.04
CA PRO A 112 5.15 10.63 -7.84
C PRO A 112 5.61 10.71 -6.38
N VAL A 113 5.89 9.56 -5.78
CA VAL A 113 6.28 9.51 -4.38
C VAL A 113 7.78 9.73 -4.25
N LYS A 114 8.17 10.69 -3.45
CA LYS A 114 9.60 10.97 -3.23
C LYS A 114 10.19 9.86 -2.37
N PRO A 115 11.38 9.32 -2.77
CA PRO A 115 11.99 8.23 -2.00
C PRO A 115 12.15 8.51 -0.51
N GLN A 116 12.55 9.72 -0.15
CA GLN A 116 12.77 10.07 1.26
C GLN A 116 11.46 10.00 2.05
N ILE A 117 10.36 10.45 1.43
CA ILE A 117 9.05 10.44 2.09
C ILE A 117 8.55 9.01 2.24
N LEU A 118 8.70 8.20 1.19
CA LEU A 118 8.29 6.80 1.23
C LEU A 118 9.05 6.05 2.33
N LEU A 119 10.37 6.22 2.38
CA LEU A 119 11.19 5.54 3.37
C LEU A 119 10.81 5.93 4.78
N LYS A 120 10.55 7.23 5.01
CA LYS A 120 10.15 7.70 6.33
C LYS A 120 8.80 7.10 6.76
N VAL A 121 7.82 7.08 5.85
CA VAL A 121 6.52 6.50 6.16
C VAL A 121 6.65 5.02 6.50
N ILE A 122 7.46 4.29 5.73
CA ILE A 122 7.69 2.88 6.00
C ILE A 122 8.33 2.69 7.37
N GLU A 123 9.40 3.44 7.66
CA GLU A 123 10.10 3.33 8.94
C GLU A 123 9.20 3.66 10.13
N ASP A 124 8.33 4.66 9.97
CA ASP A 124 7.42 5.09 11.04
C ASP A 124 6.30 4.07 11.31
N ASN A 125 5.99 3.21 10.34
CA ASN A 125 4.86 2.31 10.42
C ASN A 125 5.22 0.82 10.39
N ILE A 126 6.49 0.51 10.32
CA ILE A 126 6.97 -0.87 10.35
C ILE A 126 7.50 -1.13 11.78
N GLY A 127 7.21 -2.27 12.31
CA GLY A 127 7.66 -2.61 13.65
C GLY A 127 9.18 -2.56 13.74
N SER A 128 9.69 -2.02 14.81
CA SER A 128 11.14 -1.95 15.03
C SER A 128 11.71 -3.31 15.41
#